data_98de88ec2b3a1e3af224cb5cab182086
#
_entry.id   98de88ec2b3a1e3af224cb5cab182086
#
_cell.length_a   1.000
_cell.length_b   1.000
_cell.length_c   1.000
_cell.angle_alpha   90.00
_cell.angle_beta   90.00
_cell.angle_gamma   90.00
#
_symmetry.space_group_name_H-M   'P 1'
#
loop_
_entity.id
_entity.type
_entity.pdbx_description
1 polymer ?
#
loop_
_entity_poly.entity_id
_entity_poly.type
_entity_poly.pdbx_seq_one_letter_code
_entity_poly.pdbx_strand_id
1 'polypeptide(L)'
;YARKQLPDCFIFMSTNGLILDIDKVKSIIPYVNQLIINNYCLDMKLHDNIQEIYDYVNAHPDEFKDVDILIQMRYLKEVLTNRAGSAPNKKATSKIIKETCLMPFTDMWITPNGKLGICCCDNFEVTDFGNLNNIALKDAWNSALYKRLRTAVKDGRQNWEFCKHCDFIDTKLRT
;
A
#
# COMPACT_ATOMS: atom_id res chain seq x y z
N TYR A 1 -3.96 13.24 -13.72
CA TYR A 1 -2.77 14.09 -13.49
C TYR A 1 -1.49 13.26 -13.44
N ALA A 2 -1.38 12.25 -12.55
CA ALA A 2 -0.15 11.48 -12.33
C ALA A 2 0.40 10.87 -13.64
N ARG A 3 -0.41 10.17 -14.42
CA ARG A 3 -0.01 9.58 -15.71
C ARG A 3 0.54 10.62 -16.69
N LYS A 4 -0.05 11.83 -16.70
CA LYS A 4 0.42 12.92 -17.57
C LYS A 4 1.81 13.46 -17.14
N GLN A 5 2.08 13.52 -15.84
CA GLN A 5 3.34 14.06 -15.32
C GLN A 5 4.45 13.00 -15.26
N LEU A 6 4.08 11.74 -15.16
CA LEU A 6 4.98 10.59 -14.97
C LEU A 6 4.62 9.48 -15.97
N PRO A 7 4.81 9.71 -17.28
CA PRO A 7 4.35 8.79 -18.33
C PRO A 7 5.01 7.40 -18.23
N ASP A 8 6.25 7.35 -17.80
CA ASP A 8 7.05 6.11 -17.71
C ASP A 8 6.95 5.39 -16.37
N CYS A 9 6.26 5.99 -15.39
CA CYS A 9 6.10 5.35 -14.08
C CYS A 9 5.06 4.23 -14.14
N PHE A 10 5.38 3.11 -13.49
CA PHE A 10 4.38 2.09 -13.20
C PHE A 10 3.40 2.62 -12.16
N ILE A 11 2.15 2.79 -12.55
CA ILE A 11 1.08 3.27 -11.68
C ILE A 11 0.12 2.11 -11.44
N PHE A 12 -0.09 1.75 -10.17
CA PHE A 12 -1.13 0.80 -9.81
C PHE A 12 -2.13 1.43 -8.84
N MET A 13 -3.35 0.93 -8.87
CA MET A 13 -4.42 1.28 -7.94
C MET A 13 -4.89 0.03 -7.22
N SER A 14 -5.01 0.09 -5.90
CA SER A 14 -5.58 -0.98 -5.09
C SER A 14 -6.85 -0.49 -4.41
N THR A 15 -7.93 -1.26 -4.49
CA THR A 15 -9.24 -0.92 -3.94
C THR A 15 -9.92 -2.14 -3.35
N ASN A 16 -10.91 -1.96 -2.45
CA ASN A 16 -11.78 -3.04 -2.01
C ASN A 16 -12.90 -3.37 -3.01
N GLY A 17 -13.06 -2.56 -4.07
CA GLY A 17 -14.01 -2.81 -5.15
C GLY A 17 -15.48 -2.58 -4.83
N LEU A 18 -15.87 -2.31 -3.58
CA LEU A 18 -17.28 -2.27 -3.16
C LEU A 18 -18.16 -1.28 -3.93
N ILE A 19 -17.58 -0.20 -4.41
CA ILE A 19 -18.28 0.85 -5.16
C ILE A 19 -17.95 0.87 -6.65
N LEU A 20 -17.13 -0.11 -7.10
CA LEU A 20 -16.79 -0.22 -8.52
C LEU A 20 -17.97 -0.78 -9.32
N ASP A 21 -18.07 -0.30 -10.53
CA ASP A 21 -18.86 -0.83 -11.64
C ASP A 21 -17.98 -0.81 -12.90
N ILE A 22 -18.48 -1.35 -14.00
CA ILE A 22 -17.74 -1.46 -15.27
C ILE A 22 -17.35 -0.06 -15.79
N ASP A 23 -18.23 0.93 -15.69
CA ASP A 23 -17.96 2.29 -16.18
C ASP A 23 -16.82 2.96 -15.39
N LYS A 24 -16.82 2.78 -14.07
CA LYS A 24 -15.72 3.28 -13.24
C LYS A 24 -14.41 2.57 -13.55
N VAL A 25 -14.42 1.26 -13.75
CA VAL A 25 -13.22 0.52 -14.17
C VAL A 25 -12.70 1.10 -15.50
N LYS A 26 -13.56 1.27 -16.51
CA LYS A 26 -13.20 1.88 -17.79
C LYS A 26 -12.65 3.29 -17.65
N SER A 27 -13.14 4.06 -16.69
CA SER A 27 -12.65 5.41 -16.42
C SER A 27 -11.26 5.44 -15.76
N ILE A 28 -10.87 4.38 -15.07
CA ILE A 28 -9.60 4.25 -14.33
C ILE A 28 -8.47 3.70 -15.19
N ILE A 29 -8.77 2.66 -15.96
CA ILE A 29 -7.74 1.88 -16.69
C ILE A 29 -6.82 2.69 -17.61
N PRO A 30 -7.25 3.81 -18.25
CA PRO A 30 -6.34 4.61 -19.08
C PRO A 30 -5.19 5.27 -18.29
N TYR A 31 -5.28 5.30 -16.97
CA TYR A 31 -4.32 6.02 -16.12
C TYR A 31 -3.44 5.12 -15.27
N VAL A 32 -3.70 3.82 -15.26
CA VAL A 32 -2.96 2.85 -14.44
C VAL A 32 -2.37 1.74 -15.32
N ASN A 33 -1.31 1.10 -14.85
CA ASN A 33 -0.78 -0.12 -15.44
C ASN A 33 -1.42 -1.36 -14.82
N GLN A 34 -1.90 -1.23 -13.55
CA GLN A 34 -2.52 -2.33 -12.85
C GLN A 34 -3.65 -1.83 -11.95
N LEU A 35 -4.77 -2.53 -11.95
CA LEU A 35 -5.88 -2.36 -11.02
C LEU A 35 -6.02 -3.60 -10.16
N ILE A 36 -5.82 -3.46 -8.85
CA ILE A 36 -5.96 -4.55 -7.89
C ILE A 36 -7.27 -4.38 -7.14
N ILE A 37 -8.19 -5.33 -7.30
CA ILE A 37 -9.48 -5.37 -6.61
C ILE A 37 -9.40 -6.42 -5.49
N ASN A 38 -9.39 -5.97 -4.24
CA ASN A 38 -9.37 -6.86 -3.08
C ASN A 38 -10.80 -7.17 -2.65
N ASN A 39 -11.28 -8.34 -3.03
CA ASN A 39 -12.61 -8.82 -2.67
C ASN A 39 -12.61 -9.40 -1.25
N TYR A 40 -12.96 -8.57 -0.27
CA TYR A 40 -13.05 -9.01 1.14
C TYR A 40 -14.39 -9.70 1.40
N CYS A 41 -14.39 -10.99 1.72
CA CYS A 41 -15.58 -11.79 1.95
C CYS A 41 -15.39 -12.83 3.06
N LEU A 42 -16.48 -13.43 3.54
CA LEU A 42 -16.45 -14.49 4.54
C LEU A 42 -16.52 -15.90 3.92
N ASP A 43 -17.14 -16.00 2.76
CA ASP A 43 -17.47 -17.26 2.08
C ASP A 43 -16.60 -17.55 0.85
N MET A 44 -15.57 -16.73 0.63
CA MET A 44 -14.67 -16.83 -0.52
C MET A 44 -15.40 -16.74 -1.88
N LYS A 45 -16.46 -15.94 -1.94
CA LYS A 45 -17.16 -15.60 -3.18
C LYS A 45 -16.92 -14.16 -3.57
N LEU A 46 -17.00 -13.88 -4.85
CA LEU A 46 -16.97 -12.50 -5.34
C LEU A 46 -18.27 -11.79 -4.92
N HIS A 47 -18.16 -10.51 -4.60
CA HIS A 47 -19.33 -9.64 -4.52
C HIS A 47 -19.94 -9.49 -5.93
N ASP A 48 -21.27 -9.34 -6.01
CA ASP A 48 -22.00 -9.36 -7.29
C ASP A 48 -21.41 -8.37 -8.31
N ASN A 49 -21.14 -7.15 -7.91
CA ASN A 49 -20.54 -6.14 -8.78
C ASN A 49 -19.11 -6.50 -9.23
N ILE A 50 -18.33 -7.21 -8.39
CA ILE A 50 -16.97 -7.66 -8.75
C ILE A 50 -17.07 -8.87 -9.69
N GLN A 51 -18.09 -9.72 -9.52
CA GLN A 51 -18.37 -10.81 -10.45
C GLN A 51 -18.73 -10.28 -11.83
N GLU A 52 -19.61 -9.26 -11.90
CA GLU A 52 -19.96 -8.59 -13.16
C GLU A 52 -18.73 -7.99 -13.85
N ILE A 53 -17.85 -7.34 -13.09
CA ILE A 53 -16.57 -6.81 -13.62
C ILE A 53 -15.70 -7.95 -14.15
N TYR A 54 -15.56 -9.04 -13.41
CA TYR A 54 -14.79 -10.21 -13.81
C TYR A 54 -15.29 -10.81 -15.13
N ASP A 55 -16.61 -11.03 -15.22
CA ASP A 55 -17.23 -11.59 -16.40
C ASP A 55 -17.10 -10.65 -17.62
N TYR A 56 -17.27 -9.36 -17.41
CA TYR A 56 -17.11 -8.36 -18.46
C TYR A 56 -15.68 -8.29 -19.00
N VAL A 57 -14.67 -8.24 -18.11
CA VAL A 57 -13.26 -8.21 -18.50
C VAL A 57 -12.89 -9.44 -19.32
N ASN A 58 -13.35 -10.63 -18.90
CA ASN A 58 -13.09 -11.87 -19.63
C ASN A 58 -13.79 -11.93 -20.99
N ALA A 59 -14.94 -11.30 -21.12
CA ALA A 59 -15.69 -11.24 -22.39
C ALA A 59 -15.13 -10.20 -23.37
N HIS A 60 -14.36 -9.22 -22.89
CA HIS A 60 -13.84 -8.10 -23.69
C HIS A 60 -12.33 -7.89 -23.53
N PRO A 61 -11.48 -8.93 -23.77
CA PRO A 61 -10.05 -8.87 -23.48
C PRO A 61 -9.32 -7.75 -24.22
N ASP A 62 -9.79 -7.38 -25.41
CA ASP A 62 -9.17 -6.32 -26.21
C ASP A 62 -9.30 -4.93 -25.57
N GLU A 63 -10.36 -4.69 -24.78
CA GLU A 63 -10.54 -3.41 -24.06
C GLU A 63 -9.54 -3.26 -22.88
N PHE A 64 -9.00 -4.37 -22.38
CA PHE A 64 -8.18 -4.41 -21.16
C PHE A 64 -6.74 -4.87 -21.42
N LYS A 65 -6.33 -5.03 -22.66
CA LYS A 65 -5.00 -5.58 -23.05
C LYS A 65 -3.80 -4.80 -22.53
N ASP A 66 -3.97 -3.49 -22.27
CA ASP A 66 -2.90 -2.58 -21.84
C ASP A 66 -2.86 -2.36 -20.31
N VAL A 67 -3.73 -3.04 -19.58
CA VAL A 67 -3.83 -2.94 -18.12
C VAL A 67 -3.95 -4.32 -17.48
N ASP A 68 -3.23 -4.53 -16.38
CA ASP A 68 -3.37 -5.76 -15.59
C ASP A 68 -4.47 -5.58 -14.55
N ILE A 69 -5.57 -6.36 -14.66
CA ILE A 69 -6.66 -6.36 -13.68
C ILE A 69 -6.55 -7.60 -12.82
N LEU A 70 -6.20 -7.41 -11.56
CA LEU A 70 -6.01 -8.49 -10.60
C LEU A 70 -7.13 -8.47 -9.55
N ILE A 71 -7.94 -9.51 -9.51
CA ILE A 71 -8.93 -9.71 -8.44
C ILE A 71 -8.34 -10.65 -7.39
N GLN A 72 -8.14 -10.14 -6.19
CA GLN A 72 -7.60 -10.87 -5.06
C GLN A 72 -8.72 -11.24 -4.09
N MET A 73 -8.92 -12.54 -3.87
CA MET A 73 -9.81 -13.03 -2.82
C MET A 73 -9.15 -12.81 -1.45
N ARG A 74 -9.83 -12.09 -0.57
CA ARG A 74 -9.35 -11.76 0.78
C ARG A 74 -10.37 -12.23 1.81
N TYR A 75 -9.91 -13.04 2.76
CA TYR A 75 -10.77 -13.43 3.85
C TYR A 75 -10.96 -12.26 4.82
N LEU A 76 -12.22 -11.89 5.11
CA LEU A 76 -12.53 -10.70 5.90
C LEU A 76 -11.90 -10.71 7.31
N LYS A 77 -11.70 -11.89 7.89
CA LYS A 77 -11.06 -12.09 9.20
C LYS A 77 -9.57 -12.42 9.10
N GLU A 78 -8.96 -12.20 7.96
CA GLU A 78 -7.54 -12.47 7.74
C GLU A 78 -6.69 -11.62 8.70
N VAL A 79 -5.76 -12.28 9.38
CA VAL A 79 -4.81 -11.62 10.27
C VAL A 79 -3.49 -11.46 9.52
N LEU A 80 -3.24 -10.25 9.05
CA LEU A 80 -2.03 -9.90 8.30
C LEU A 80 -0.88 -9.51 9.25
N THR A 81 -0.43 -8.27 9.17
CA THR A 81 0.60 -7.71 10.04
C THR A 81 -0.04 -7.07 11.28
N ASN A 82 0.74 -6.91 12.34
CA ASN A 82 0.30 -6.19 13.53
C ASN A 82 0.36 -4.65 13.36
N ARG A 83 0.74 -4.15 12.16
CA ARG A 83 0.86 -2.71 11.85
C ARG A 83 1.61 -1.95 12.94
N ALA A 84 2.81 -2.41 13.28
CA ALA A 84 3.63 -1.86 14.35
C ALA A 84 2.89 -1.82 15.73
N GLY A 85 2.00 -2.79 15.97
CA GLY A 85 1.23 -2.90 17.19
C GLY A 85 -0.13 -2.21 17.16
N SER A 86 -0.50 -1.51 16.08
CA SER A 86 -1.77 -0.78 15.98
C SER A 86 -2.94 -1.60 15.42
N ALA A 87 -2.71 -2.82 14.91
CA ALA A 87 -3.77 -3.65 14.36
C ALA A 87 -4.71 -4.16 15.45
N PRO A 88 -6.05 -3.96 15.34
CA PRO A 88 -6.99 -4.36 16.38
C PRO A 88 -7.15 -5.88 16.50
N ASN A 89 -6.83 -6.61 15.43
CA ASN A 89 -7.01 -8.07 15.34
C ASN A 89 -5.70 -8.86 15.53
N LYS A 90 -4.58 -8.18 15.79
CA LYS A 90 -3.29 -8.82 16.04
C LYS A 90 -2.47 -8.04 17.05
N LYS A 91 -2.16 -8.70 18.17
CA LYS A 91 -1.37 -8.08 19.25
C LYS A 91 0.04 -7.75 18.78
N ALA A 92 0.63 -6.73 19.38
CA ALA A 92 2.05 -6.44 19.25
C ALA A 92 2.87 -7.69 19.59
N THR A 93 3.89 -7.98 18.79
CA THR A 93 4.79 -9.09 19.06
C THR A 93 5.80 -8.71 20.15
N SER A 94 6.11 -9.65 21.04
CA SER A 94 7.25 -9.54 21.94
C SER A 94 8.56 -9.87 21.24
N LYS A 95 8.50 -10.55 20.10
CA LYS A 95 9.67 -10.91 19.30
C LYS A 95 10.12 -9.71 18.48
N ILE A 96 11.26 -9.17 18.81
CA ILE A 96 11.89 -8.09 18.04
C ILE A 96 12.47 -8.69 16.75
N ILE A 97 12.05 -8.17 15.61
CA ILE A 97 12.64 -8.49 14.31
C ILE A 97 13.91 -7.65 14.17
N LYS A 98 15.06 -8.32 14.10
CA LYS A 98 16.37 -7.64 14.00
C LYS A 98 16.73 -7.23 12.58
N GLU A 99 16.09 -7.83 11.59
CA GLU A 99 16.33 -7.55 10.18
C GLU A 99 15.99 -6.10 9.84
N THR A 100 16.83 -5.50 9.00
CA THR A 100 16.58 -4.16 8.45
C THR A 100 15.26 -4.14 7.69
N CYS A 101 14.47 -3.10 7.91
CA CYS A 101 13.28 -2.84 7.10
C CYS A 101 13.68 -1.97 5.91
N LEU A 102 13.37 -2.40 4.69
CA LEU A 102 13.69 -1.63 3.48
C LEU A 102 12.70 -0.50 3.19
N MET A 103 11.47 -0.57 3.72
CA MET A 103 10.43 0.44 3.45
C MET A 103 10.92 1.89 3.54
N PRO A 104 11.65 2.32 4.60
CA PRO A 104 12.14 3.70 4.68
C PRO A 104 13.21 4.08 3.64
N PHE A 105 13.77 3.10 2.93
CA PHE A 105 14.81 3.31 1.92
C PHE A 105 14.28 3.28 0.49
N THR A 106 13.13 2.65 0.27
CA THR A 106 12.55 2.41 -1.05
C THR A 106 11.20 3.08 -1.25
N ASP A 107 10.47 3.36 -0.17
CA ASP A 107 9.08 3.81 -0.24
C ASP A 107 8.87 5.09 0.57
N MET A 108 7.89 5.89 0.15
CA MET A 108 7.37 7.03 0.90
C MET A 108 5.87 6.86 1.05
N TRP A 109 5.39 6.96 2.28
CA TRP A 109 3.97 6.91 2.59
C TRP A 109 3.39 8.32 2.65
N ILE A 110 2.38 8.56 1.84
CA ILE A 110 1.72 9.86 1.74
C ILE A 110 0.22 9.65 1.88
N THR A 111 -0.40 10.35 2.81
CA THR A 111 -1.85 10.31 3.02
C THR A 111 -2.58 11.22 2.03
N PRO A 112 -3.91 11.09 1.86
CA PRO A 112 -4.67 11.92 0.92
C PRO A 112 -4.60 13.42 1.21
N ASN A 113 -4.34 13.84 2.45
CA ASN A 113 -4.15 15.23 2.86
C ASN A 113 -2.68 15.72 2.76
N GLY A 114 -1.80 14.90 2.17
CA GLY A 114 -0.39 15.23 1.93
C GLY A 114 0.53 15.00 3.12
N LYS A 115 0.04 14.48 4.25
CA LYS A 115 0.88 14.16 5.41
C LYS A 115 1.82 12.99 5.07
N LEU A 116 3.05 13.10 5.53
CA LEU A 116 4.08 12.08 5.37
C LEU A 116 4.17 11.22 6.63
N GLY A 117 4.07 9.91 6.44
CA GLY A 117 4.26 8.92 7.49
C GLY A 117 5.48 8.05 7.25
N ILE A 118 5.75 7.19 8.21
CA ILE A 118 6.93 6.31 8.17
C ILE A 118 6.79 5.21 7.10
N CYS A 119 5.62 4.59 6.99
CA CYS A 119 5.30 3.51 6.05
C CYS A 119 3.80 3.17 6.09
N CYS A 120 3.35 2.25 5.24
CA CYS A 120 1.96 1.77 5.20
C CYS A 120 1.46 1.08 6.50
N CYS A 121 2.33 0.77 7.45
CA CYS A 121 1.93 0.28 8.76
C CYS A 121 1.42 1.39 9.68
N ASP A 122 1.73 2.66 9.39
CA ASP A 122 1.25 3.82 10.15
C ASP A 122 -0.16 4.25 9.71
N ASN A 123 -1.09 3.34 9.90
CA ASN A 123 -2.48 3.50 9.46
C ASN A 123 -3.26 4.58 10.24
N PHE A 124 -2.80 4.93 11.44
CA PHE A 124 -3.41 5.96 12.28
C PHE A 124 -2.65 7.29 12.26
N GLU A 125 -1.68 7.43 11.35
CA GLU A 125 -0.91 8.66 11.16
C GLU A 125 -0.26 9.17 12.46
N VAL A 126 0.22 8.24 13.30
CA VAL A 126 0.84 8.58 14.59
C VAL A 126 2.25 9.13 14.44
N THR A 127 2.89 8.90 13.28
CA THR A 127 4.19 9.49 12.96
C THR A 127 4.01 10.78 12.18
N ASP A 128 4.95 11.72 12.33
CA ASP A 128 4.93 12.98 11.62
C ASP A 128 6.30 13.24 10.96
N PHE A 129 6.31 13.10 9.64
CA PHE A 129 7.47 13.37 8.79
C PHE A 129 7.28 14.63 7.93
N GLY A 130 6.27 15.43 8.23
CA GLY A 130 5.92 16.64 7.53
C GLY A 130 4.74 16.49 6.56
N ASN A 131 4.52 17.50 5.74
CA ASN A 131 3.40 17.53 4.81
C ASN A 131 3.84 18.16 3.47
N LEU A 132 3.49 17.48 2.35
CA LEU A 132 3.83 17.92 1.00
C LEU A 132 3.17 19.24 0.57
N ASN A 133 2.19 19.73 1.32
CA ASN A 133 1.69 21.09 1.11
C ASN A 133 2.71 22.16 1.50
N ASN A 134 3.71 21.81 2.33
CA ASN A 134 4.68 22.75 2.91
C ASN A 134 6.13 22.44 2.51
N ILE A 135 6.41 21.28 1.93
CA ILE A 135 7.77 20.85 1.58
C ILE A 135 7.75 20.05 0.27
N ALA A 136 8.76 20.28 -0.57
CA ALA A 136 8.89 19.49 -1.80
C ALA A 136 9.24 18.02 -1.50
N LEU A 137 8.75 17.07 -2.32
CA LEU A 137 8.96 15.64 -2.14
C LEU A 137 10.43 15.25 -1.97
N LYS A 138 11.32 15.84 -2.79
CA LYS A 138 12.77 15.61 -2.73
C LYS A 138 13.36 16.04 -1.39
N ASP A 139 12.92 17.19 -0.88
CA ASP A 139 13.43 17.73 0.39
C ASP A 139 12.90 16.94 1.57
N ALA A 140 11.62 16.52 1.51
CA ALA A 140 11.03 15.60 2.48
C ALA A 140 11.84 14.30 2.56
N TRP A 141 12.09 13.65 1.42
CA TRP A 141 12.88 12.41 1.34
C TRP A 141 14.29 12.54 1.94
N ASN A 142 14.92 13.71 1.78
CA ASN A 142 16.25 14.01 2.25
C ASN A 142 16.29 14.73 3.61
N SER A 143 15.14 14.90 4.27
CA SER A 143 15.05 15.59 5.56
C SER A 143 15.87 14.90 6.63
N ALA A 144 16.25 15.68 7.65
CA ALA A 144 17.00 15.18 8.80
C ALA A 144 16.24 14.04 9.51
N LEU A 145 14.90 14.11 9.56
CA LEU A 145 14.07 13.11 10.22
C LEU A 145 14.07 11.78 9.46
N TYR A 146 13.89 11.78 8.13
CA TYR A 146 14.01 10.56 7.33
C TYR A 146 15.42 9.97 7.36
N LYS A 147 16.45 10.81 7.39
CA LYS A 147 17.85 10.33 7.54
C LYS A 147 18.06 9.65 8.89
N ARG A 148 17.57 10.24 9.98
CA ARG A 148 17.64 9.63 11.32
C ARG A 148 16.88 8.30 11.37
N LEU A 149 15.67 8.23 10.79
CA LEU A 149 14.92 6.99 10.70
C LEU A 149 15.75 5.89 10.00
N ARG A 150 16.27 6.20 8.81
CA ARG A 150 17.08 5.23 8.03
C ARG A 150 18.30 4.75 8.80
N THR A 151 19.02 5.67 9.45
CA THR A 151 20.16 5.30 10.32
C THR A 151 19.71 4.37 11.45
N ALA A 152 18.64 4.69 12.14
CA ALA A 152 18.16 3.87 13.24
C ALA A 152 17.75 2.47 12.79
N VAL A 153 16.91 2.35 11.72
CA VAL A 153 16.40 1.04 11.30
C VAL A 153 17.44 0.20 10.54
N LYS A 154 18.52 0.81 10.03
CA LYS A 154 19.66 0.08 9.44
C LYS A 154 20.33 -0.83 10.45
N ASP A 155 20.46 -0.36 11.68
CA ASP A 155 21.09 -1.11 12.78
C ASP A 155 20.07 -1.94 13.58
N GLY A 156 18.84 -2.02 13.12
CA GLY A 156 17.74 -2.82 13.67
C GLY A 156 16.50 -1.99 14.01
N ARG A 157 15.33 -2.58 13.78
CA ARG A 157 14.01 -1.93 13.95
C ARG A 157 13.76 -1.46 15.39
N GLN A 158 14.37 -2.13 16.37
CA GLN A 158 14.25 -1.77 17.79
C GLN A 158 14.77 -0.37 18.12
N ASN A 159 15.59 0.21 17.25
CA ASN A 159 16.17 1.54 17.44
C ASN A 159 15.20 2.68 17.04
N TRP A 160 14.00 2.34 16.56
CA TRP A 160 12.93 3.30 16.27
C TRP A 160 11.64 2.85 16.91
N GLU A 161 11.07 3.69 17.81
CA GLU A 161 9.97 3.30 18.69
C GLU A 161 8.77 2.73 17.94
N PHE A 162 8.33 3.38 16.84
CA PHE A 162 7.23 2.89 16.03
C PHE A 162 7.51 1.49 15.42
N CYS A 163 8.76 1.23 15.02
CA CYS A 163 9.15 -0.02 14.35
C CYS A 163 9.44 -1.19 15.29
N LYS A 164 9.65 -0.91 16.57
CA LYS A 164 10.12 -1.84 17.59
C LYS A 164 9.31 -3.13 17.70
N HIS A 165 8.00 -3.01 17.56
CA HIS A 165 7.07 -4.14 17.67
C HIS A 165 6.44 -4.54 16.33
N CYS A 166 6.94 -4.00 15.22
CA CYS A 166 6.42 -4.31 13.88
C CYS A 166 6.83 -5.72 13.46
N ASP A 167 5.86 -6.50 13.02
CA ASP A 167 6.06 -7.86 12.50
C ASP A 167 6.05 -7.94 10.96
N PHE A 168 6.02 -6.80 10.29
CA PHE A 168 6.08 -6.75 8.83
C PHE A 168 7.43 -7.27 8.34
N ILE A 169 7.40 -8.25 7.43
CA ILE A 169 8.59 -8.75 6.74
C ILE A 169 8.47 -8.35 5.28
N ASP A 170 9.45 -7.60 4.80
CA ASP A 170 9.53 -7.23 3.40
C ASP A 170 9.88 -8.48 2.57
N THR A 171 8.94 -8.90 1.73
CA THR A 171 9.14 -10.06 0.86
C THR A 171 10.00 -9.76 -0.37
N LYS A 172 10.25 -8.49 -0.67
CA LYS A 172 11.14 -8.07 -1.78
C LYS A 172 12.60 -8.52 -1.59
N LEU A 173 12.97 -8.91 -0.36
CA LEU A 173 14.30 -9.47 -0.05
C LEU A 173 14.43 -10.97 -0.34
N ARG A 174 13.37 -11.64 -0.78
CA ARG A 174 13.35 -13.11 -0.96
C ARG A 174 13.44 -13.57 -2.42
N THR A 175 13.67 -12.64 -3.36
CA THR A 175 13.87 -12.97 -4.79
C THR A 175 15.33 -12.78 -5.22
#